data_18244c19a2ec4dfc73062eaa26798286
#
_entry.id   18244c19a2ec4dfc73062eaa26798286
#
_cell.length_a   1.000
_cell.length_b   1.000
_cell.length_c   1.000
_cell.angle_alpha   90.00
_cell.angle_beta   90.00
_cell.angle_gamma   90.00
#
_symmetry.space_group_name_H-M   'P 1'
#
loop_
_entity.id
_entity.type
_entity.pdbx_description
1 polymer ?
#
loop_
_entity_poly.entity_id
_entity_poly.type
_entity_poly.pdbx_seq_one_letter_code
_entity_poly.pdbx_strand_id
1 'polypeptide(L)'
;MTKSDVPRRFRGVMERCGWLGQTPVLLGVSGGSDSMSLLCLFSRLYEPSQLIVVHMDHGIRGASCGDGEFVKKRCAELNVRCVDERRPVPELSRKGESEEAAGRRLRYELYEETAQRFGCRLAALGHTRDDLAENALMNMARGCGLWGVAGMPEQRGNYIRPLLSFRREELRDFLRAQGWSWVEDETNALNIYQRNRVRNEVMPLLAREVNPGVVEHLASLAEEAQLWRKMQEEQSAALCREVSLPRRGWPCLSLSKLRRVHEFQRRELLRFVGRRLGLAALTRPRVEELDRLTCRSGRFVFQWGSEVDVEAGDGLLCWHPAAEKRLEALRLSLGETARWGGWKVSLRLKGASAESDFGPRCPLDEARPVVLQKNTEKYDVTTSFFPVIFQKNVFRAEKKQNRWEILRHSVKYNIVAQVVLSPLVGRWRESLWN
;
A
#
# COMPACT_ATOMS: atom_id res chain seq x y z
N MET A 1 5.78 29.25 26.61
CA MET A 1 6.77 28.15 26.46
C MET A 1 8.11 28.76 26.11
N THR A 2 9.15 28.40 26.83
CA THR A 2 10.48 29.03 26.66
C THR A 2 11.17 28.50 25.41
N LYS A 3 11.88 29.34 24.66
CA LYS A 3 12.65 29.04 23.44
C LYS A 3 13.67 27.89 23.59
N SER A 4 13.95 27.44 24.80
CA SER A 4 14.88 26.33 25.13
C SER A 4 14.29 24.92 24.97
N ASP A 5 13.00 24.78 24.66
CA ASP A 5 12.29 23.49 24.69
C ASP A 5 12.24 22.77 23.32
N VAL A 6 12.47 23.50 22.21
CA VAL A 6 12.33 22.91 20.84
C VAL A 6 13.29 21.72 20.62
N PRO A 7 14.61 21.78 20.91
CA PRO A 7 15.50 20.65 20.72
C PRO A 7 15.16 19.45 21.61
N ARG A 8 14.72 19.69 22.85
CA ARG A 8 14.32 18.63 23.79
C ARG A 8 13.08 17.90 23.29
N ARG A 9 12.05 18.65 22.88
CA ARG A 9 10.81 18.07 22.31
C ARG A 9 11.12 17.28 21.04
N PHE A 10 11.97 17.83 20.17
CA PHE A 10 12.40 17.15 18.95
C PHE A 10 13.10 15.81 19.24
N ARG A 11 14.00 15.77 20.21
CA ARG A 11 14.66 14.52 20.64
C ARG A 11 13.65 13.49 21.09
N GLY A 12 12.65 13.88 21.89
CA GLY A 12 11.59 12.97 22.32
C GLY A 12 10.75 12.42 21.16
N VAL A 13 10.57 13.20 20.08
CA VAL A 13 9.93 12.67 18.85
C VAL A 13 10.81 11.63 18.18
N MET A 14 12.11 11.88 18.05
CA MET A 14 13.04 10.94 17.41
C MET A 14 13.14 9.61 18.17
N GLU A 15 13.11 9.67 19.52
CA GLU A 15 13.05 8.49 20.38
C GLU A 15 11.79 7.66 20.13
N ARG A 16 10.62 8.31 20.01
CA ARG A 16 9.36 7.61 19.64
C ARG A 16 9.39 7.00 18.25
N CYS A 17 10.09 7.62 17.32
CA CYS A 17 10.31 7.07 15.97
C CYS A 17 11.35 5.92 15.95
N GLY A 18 11.96 5.58 17.09
CA GLY A 18 12.93 4.49 17.20
C GLY A 18 14.29 4.78 16.57
N TRP A 19 14.64 6.06 16.39
CA TRP A 19 15.95 6.46 15.87
C TRP A 19 16.74 7.27 16.91
N LEU A 20 17.90 6.75 17.26
CA LEU A 20 18.78 7.32 18.30
C LEU A 20 20.16 7.71 17.75
N GLY A 21 20.31 7.84 16.42
CA GLY A 21 21.57 8.22 15.80
C GLY A 21 22.52 7.05 15.51
N GLN A 22 22.05 5.80 15.51
CA GLN A 22 22.93 4.65 15.26
C GLN A 22 23.14 4.34 13.77
N THR A 23 22.28 4.80 12.90
CA THR A 23 22.32 4.56 11.46
C THR A 23 22.10 5.87 10.70
N PRO A 24 22.57 5.99 9.46
CA PRO A 24 22.29 7.17 8.66
C PRO A 24 20.79 7.44 8.52
N VAL A 25 20.41 8.72 8.55
CA VAL A 25 19.06 9.22 8.30
C VAL A 25 19.05 10.18 7.11
N LEU A 26 18.06 10.01 6.22
CA LEU A 26 17.87 10.93 5.11
C LEU A 26 17.02 12.11 5.53
N LEU A 27 17.42 13.32 5.17
CA LEU A 27 16.69 14.57 5.42
C LEU A 27 16.25 15.17 4.10
N GLY A 28 14.94 15.30 3.88
CA GLY A 28 14.39 16.00 2.72
C GLY A 28 14.42 17.52 2.96
N VAL A 29 15.31 18.24 2.27
CA VAL A 29 15.53 19.68 2.48
C VAL A 29 15.29 20.45 1.19
N SER A 30 14.28 21.34 1.20
CA SER A 30 13.92 22.19 0.04
C SER A 30 14.51 23.59 0.11
N GLY A 31 15.17 23.97 1.21
CA GLY A 31 15.65 25.33 1.44
C GLY A 31 14.67 26.24 2.21
N GLY A 32 13.37 25.90 2.24
CA GLY A 32 12.36 26.67 2.98
C GLY A 32 12.43 26.50 4.50
N SER A 33 11.79 27.39 5.26
CA SER A 33 11.89 27.49 6.72
C SER A 33 11.66 26.17 7.47
N ASP A 34 10.67 25.36 7.05
CA ASP A 34 10.32 24.11 7.72
C ASP A 34 11.43 23.06 7.53
N SER A 35 11.95 22.92 6.33
CA SER A 35 13.02 21.97 6.02
C SER A 35 14.39 22.41 6.56
N MET A 36 14.63 23.73 6.63
CA MET A 36 15.84 24.26 7.26
C MET A 36 15.79 24.11 8.79
N SER A 37 14.59 24.19 9.40
CA SER A 37 14.41 23.87 10.82
C SER A 37 14.72 22.39 11.11
N LEU A 38 14.30 21.51 10.22
CA LEU A 38 14.64 20.09 10.30
C LEU A 38 16.16 19.90 10.29
N LEU A 39 16.85 20.46 9.29
CA LEU A 39 18.31 20.39 9.18
C LEU A 39 19.01 20.96 10.40
N CYS A 40 18.57 22.14 10.89
CA CYS A 40 19.14 22.79 12.06
C CYS A 40 19.03 21.92 13.32
N LEU A 41 17.85 21.31 13.55
CA LEU A 41 17.63 20.46 14.72
C LEU A 41 18.46 19.17 14.66
N PHE A 42 18.53 18.54 13.49
CA PHE A 42 19.36 17.34 13.32
C PHE A 42 20.85 17.66 13.50
N SER A 43 21.37 18.72 12.86
CA SER A 43 22.79 19.07 12.94
C SER A 43 23.25 19.48 14.34
N ARG A 44 22.33 19.94 15.21
CA ARG A 44 22.64 20.28 16.61
C ARG A 44 22.60 19.10 17.57
N LEU A 45 21.89 18.05 17.22
CA LEU A 45 21.61 16.92 18.12
C LEU A 45 22.34 15.64 17.76
N TYR A 46 22.82 15.54 16.53
CA TYR A 46 23.39 14.31 15.97
C TYR A 46 24.63 14.60 15.14
N GLU A 47 25.46 13.57 15.00
CA GLU A 47 26.72 13.68 14.28
C GLU A 47 26.51 13.91 12.78
N PRO A 48 27.26 14.81 12.14
CA PRO A 48 27.15 15.11 10.71
C PRO A 48 27.28 13.88 9.79
N SER A 49 28.11 12.93 10.18
CA SER A 49 28.34 11.67 9.43
C SER A 49 27.08 10.78 9.30
N GLN A 50 26.10 10.98 10.18
CA GLN A 50 24.84 10.25 10.19
C GLN A 50 23.75 10.94 9.38
N LEU A 51 23.99 12.14 8.87
CA LEU A 51 23.02 12.95 8.18
C LEU A 51 23.28 12.94 6.68
N ILE A 52 22.26 12.58 5.91
CA ILE A 52 22.28 12.63 4.43
C ILE A 52 21.15 13.58 3.99
N VAL A 53 21.53 14.76 3.56
CA VAL A 53 20.57 15.74 3.02
C VAL A 53 20.28 15.42 1.56
N VAL A 54 19.00 15.46 1.19
CA VAL A 54 18.55 15.38 -0.19
C VAL A 54 17.78 16.63 -0.55
N HIS A 55 18.27 17.33 -1.56
CA HIS A 55 17.59 18.41 -2.25
C HIS A 55 17.18 17.94 -3.64
N MET A 56 15.97 18.28 -4.09
CA MET A 56 15.50 18.01 -5.44
C MET A 56 15.12 19.30 -6.14
N ASP A 57 15.86 19.63 -7.20
CA ASP A 57 15.45 20.68 -8.13
C ASP A 57 14.39 20.12 -9.08
N HIS A 58 13.18 20.68 -9.00
CA HIS A 58 12.02 20.29 -9.80
C HIS A 58 12.12 20.69 -11.28
N GLY A 59 13.08 21.57 -11.65
CA GLY A 59 13.24 22.06 -13.03
C GLY A 59 12.06 22.89 -13.53
N ILE A 60 11.23 23.42 -12.64
CA ILE A 60 10.03 24.20 -13.02
C ILE A 60 10.38 25.66 -13.23
N ARG A 61 11.48 26.18 -12.65
CA ARG A 61 11.87 27.58 -12.68
C ARG A 61 13.38 27.75 -12.92
N GLY A 62 13.74 28.88 -13.58
CA GLY A 62 15.15 29.28 -13.68
C GLY A 62 15.78 29.63 -12.31
N ALA A 63 14.98 30.07 -11.32
CA ALA A 63 15.45 30.44 -9.98
C ALA A 63 15.70 29.25 -9.05
N SER A 64 15.22 28.03 -9.39
CA SER A 64 15.39 26.83 -8.53
C SER A 64 16.87 26.40 -8.37
N CYS A 65 17.75 26.82 -9.30
CA CYS A 65 19.19 26.62 -9.14
C CYS A 65 19.77 27.32 -7.90
N GLY A 66 19.22 28.47 -7.47
CA GLY A 66 19.66 29.20 -6.29
C GLY A 66 19.34 28.47 -4.98
N ASP A 67 18.21 27.75 -4.93
CA ASP A 67 17.77 27.02 -3.74
C ASP A 67 18.71 25.84 -3.45
N GLY A 68 19.11 25.10 -4.48
CA GLY A 68 20.07 24.00 -4.37
C GLY A 68 21.45 24.47 -3.88
N GLU A 69 21.95 25.56 -4.43
CA GLU A 69 23.23 26.15 -4.01
C GLU A 69 23.18 26.64 -2.55
N PHE A 70 22.07 27.24 -2.12
CA PHE A 70 21.86 27.62 -0.74
C PHE A 70 21.91 26.42 0.22
N VAL A 71 21.22 25.33 -0.12
CA VAL A 71 21.24 24.11 0.68
C VAL A 71 22.61 23.45 0.70
N LYS A 72 23.30 23.35 -0.44
CA LYS A 72 24.68 22.83 -0.54
C LYS A 72 25.65 23.60 0.32
N LYS A 73 25.62 24.94 0.23
CA LYS A 73 26.47 25.81 1.05
C LYS A 73 26.25 25.55 2.54
N ARG A 74 25.00 25.48 2.97
CA ARG A 74 24.67 25.20 4.37
C ARG A 74 25.15 23.83 4.82
N CYS A 75 24.98 22.80 3.98
CA CYS A 75 25.48 21.46 4.27
C CYS A 75 27.02 21.41 4.38
N ALA A 76 27.72 22.15 3.52
CA ALA A 76 29.18 22.25 3.57
C ALA A 76 29.65 22.91 4.89
N GLU A 77 29.00 23.99 5.32
CA GLU A 77 29.28 24.66 6.61
C GLU A 77 29.09 23.72 7.81
N LEU A 78 28.17 22.74 7.70
CA LEU A 78 27.84 21.76 8.74
C LEU A 78 28.63 20.45 8.63
N ASN A 79 29.48 20.29 7.60
CA ASN A 79 30.11 19.02 7.23
C ASN A 79 29.11 17.87 7.00
N VAL A 80 27.89 18.19 6.55
CA VAL A 80 26.83 17.23 6.26
C VAL A 80 26.83 16.87 4.77
N ARG A 81 26.69 15.60 4.46
CA ARG A 81 26.61 15.14 3.06
C ARG A 81 25.33 15.62 2.40
N CYS A 82 25.44 16.25 1.23
CA CYS A 82 24.32 16.73 0.44
C CYS A 82 24.26 16.01 -0.92
N VAL A 83 23.09 15.48 -1.24
CA VAL A 83 22.72 14.99 -2.58
C VAL A 83 21.76 16.03 -3.15
N ASP A 84 22.22 16.74 -4.16
CA ASP A 84 21.42 17.72 -4.91
C ASP A 84 21.22 17.18 -6.33
N GLU A 85 19.97 16.91 -6.70
CA GLU A 85 19.63 16.29 -7.97
C GLU A 85 18.47 16.99 -8.66
N ARG A 86 18.67 17.29 -9.95
CA ARG A 86 17.64 17.87 -10.80
C ARG A 86 16.76 16.77 -11.39
N ARG A 87 15.46 16.83 -11.12
CA ARG A 87 14.42 15.98 -11.70
C ARG A 87 13.38 16.87 -12.39
N PRO A 88 13.53 17.18 -13.67
CA PRO A 88 12.64 18.12 -14.36
C PRO A 88 11.23 17.53 -14.45
N VAL A 89 10.32 18.02 -13.59
CA VAL A 89 8.95 17.53 -13.46
C VAL A 89 8.18 17.64 -14.77
N PRO A 90 8.25 18.75 -15.54
CA PRO A 90 7.53 18.85 -16.82
C PRO A 90 7.89 17.76 -17.83
N GLU A 91 9.16 17.35 -17.84
CA GLU A 91 9.69 16.35 -18.79
C GLU A 91 9.39 14.91 -18.33
N LEU A 92 9.33 14.70 -17.00
CA LEU A 92 9.21 13.37 -16.38
C LEU A 92 7.77 13.05 -15.92
N SER A 93 6.82 13.94 -16.17
CA SER A 93 5.40 13.71 -15.86
C SER A 93 4.80 12.63 -16.74
N ARG A 94 3.93 11.80 -16.15
CA ARG A 94 3.20 10.75 -16.87
C ARG A 94 1.92 11.29 -17.46
N LYS A 95 1.41 10.69 -18.53
CA LYS A 95 0.16 11.10 -19.16
C LYS A 95 -1.00 11.11 -18.14
N GLY A 96 -1.62 12.26 -17.95
CA GLY A 96 -2.74 12.45 -17.01
C GLY A 96 -2.32 12.66 -15.54
N GLU A 97 -1.02 12.74 -15.25
CA GLU A 97 -0.49 13.05 -13.92
C GLU A 97 -0.44 14.58 -13.75
N SER A 98 -0.91 15.10 -12.60
CA SER A 98 -0.72 16.51 -12.28
C SER A 98 0.74 16.79 -11.94
N GLU A 99 1.19 18.03 -12.19
CA GLU A 99 2.55 18.47 -11.86
C GLU A 99 2.92 18.25 -10.38
N GLU A 100 1.96 18.52 -9.46
CA GLU A 100 2.13 18.25 -8.03
C GLU A 100 2.32 16.75 -7.74
N ALA A 101 1.53 15.88 -8.38
CA ALA A 101 1.64 14.44 -8.22
C ALA A 101 2.97 13.90 -8.79
N ALA A 102 3.37 14.38 -9.97
CA ALA A 102 4.63 14.01 -10.60
C ALA A 102 5.82 14.44 -9.74
N GLY A 103 5.85 15.71 -9.29
CA GLY A 103 6.90 16.22 -8.40
C GLY A 103 6.97 15.44 -7.08
N ARG A 104 5.82 15.06 -6.52
CA ARG A 104 5.79 14.20 -5.33
C ARG A 104 6.37 12.82 -5.63
N ARG A 105 5.97 12.16 -6.71
CA ARG A 105 6.48 10.83 -7.11
C ARG A 105 8.00 10.85 -7.28
N LEU A 106 8.52 11.76 -8.10
CA LEU A 106 9.95 11.90 -8.39
C LEU A 106 10.77 12.16 -7.13
N ARG A 107 10.24 12.95 -6.19
CA ARG A 107 10.87 13.20 -4.90
C ARG A 107 10.98 11.93 -4.05
N TYR A 108 9.92 11.12 -3.98
CA TYR A 108 9.95 9.86 -3.24
C TYR A 108 10.87 8.83 -3.90
N GLU A 109 10.90 8.75 -5.24
CA GLU A 109 11.84 7.92 -6.00
C GLU A 109 13.29 8.30 -5.64
N LEU A 110 13.64 9.60 -5.66
CA LEU A 110 14.96 10.08 -5.27
C LEU A 110 15.31 9.76 -3.80
N TYR A 111 14.33 9.88 -2.89
CA TYR A 111 14.55 9.51 -1.48
C TYR A 111 14.84 8.02 -1.32
N GLU A 112 14.15 7.16 -2.03
CA GLU A 112 14.35 5.71 -2.00
C GLU A 112 15.70 5.31 -2.58
N GLU A 113 16.08 5.85 -3.74
CA GLU A 113 17.38 5.65 -4.38
C GLU A 113 18.53 6.08 -3.43
N THR A 114 18.40 7.27 -2.84
CA THR A 114 19.41 7.80 -1.92
C THR A 114 19.48 7.01 -0.61
N ALA A 115 18.33 6.64 -0.06
CA ALA A 115 18.27 5.83 1.16
C ALA A 115 18.95 4.46 0.95
N GLN A 116 18.72 3.82 -0.19
CA GLN A 116 19.41 2.56 -0.54
C GLN A 116 20.91 2.76 -0.69
N ARG A 117 21.35 3.81 -1.40
CA ARG A 117 22.77 4.12 -1.65
C ARG A 117 23.56 4.35 -0.37
N PHE A 118 22.98 4.99 0.64
CA PHE A 118 23.65 5.37 1.89
C PHE A 118 23.24 4.52 3.10
N GLY A 119 22.41 3.51 2.91
CA GLY A 119 21.96 2.63 4.00
C GLY A 119 21.03 3.33 5.01
N CYS A 120 20.30 4.38 4.61
CA CYS A 120 19.36 5.08 5.47
C CYS A 120 18.12 4.24 5.71
N ARG A 121 17.81 3.93 6.97
CA ARG A 121 16.57 3.23 7.34
C ARG A 121 15.36 4.15 7.41
N LEU A 122 15.58 5.43 7.71
CA LEU A 122 14.53 6.43 7.85
C LEU A 122 14.81 7.63 6.97
N ALA A 123 13.73 8.27 6.51
CA ALA A 123 13.74 9.54 5.80
C ALA A 123 12.85 10.55 6.55
N ALA A 124 13.46 11.64 7.03
CA ALA A 124 12.77 12.70 7.78
C ALA A 124 12.31 13.81 6.84
N LEU A 125 11.06 14.25 7.02
CA LEU A 125 10.40 15.27 6.21
C LEU A 125 9.94 16.44 7.10
N GLY A 126 10.12 17.67 6.61
CA GLY A 126 9.83 18.90 7.33
C GLY A 126 8.35 19.31 7.37
N HIS A 127 7.42 18.38 7.56
CA HIS A 127 6.00 18.71 7.74
C HIS A 127 5.72 19.16 9.16
N THR A 128 4.95 20.24 9.30
CA THR A 128 4.65 20.93 10.56
C THR A 128 3.22 20.65 11.06
N ARG A 129 2.89 21.16 12.24
CA ARG A 129 1.53 21.13 12.81
C ARG A 129 0.53 21.87 11.92
N ASP A 130 0.99 22.98 11.31
CA ASP A 130 0.19 23.74 10.35
C ASP A 130 -0.14 22.87 9.11
N ASP A 131 0.81 22.09 8.59
CA ASP A 131 0.58 21.17 7.48
C ASP A 131 -0.43 20.05 7.84
N LEU A 132 -0.41 19.58 9.09
CA LEU A 132 -1.37 18.60 9.58
C LEU A 132 -2.78 19.19 9.61
N ALA A 133 -2.94 20.39 10.11
CA ALA A 133 -4.22 21.11 10.17
C ALA A 133 -4.76 21.41 8.74
N GLU A 134 -3.91 21.93 7.84
CA GLU A 134 -4.25 22.16 6.43
C GLU A 134 -4.74 20.89 5.77
N ASN A 135 -4.03 19.76 5.99
CA ASN A 135 -4.39 18.46 5.42
C ASN A 135 -5.72 17.93 5.98
N ALA A 136 -5.96 18.06 7.29
CA ALA A 136 -7.21 17.66 7.93
C ALA A 136 -8.38 18.44 7.33
N LEU A 137 -8.28 19.76 7.22
CA LEU A 137 -9.31 20.63 6.63
C LEU A 137 -9.59 20.27 5.17
N MET A 138 -8.55 20.11 4.36
CA MET A 138 -8.69 19.72 2.94
C MET A 138 -9.37 18.36 2.78
N ASN A 139 -9.05 17.39 3.63
CA ASN A 139 -9.65 16.07 3.59
C ASN A 139 -11.12 16.11 4.03
N MET A 140 -11.46 16.86 5.08
CA MET A 140 -12.86 17.08 5.48
C MET A 140 -13.68 17.73 4.37
N ALA A 141 -13.14 18.77 3.72
CA ALA A 141 -13.80 19.46 2.61
C ALA A 141 -14.04 18.54 1.39
N ARG A 142 -13.18 17.53 1.19
CA ARG A 142 -13.36 16.50 0.15
C ARG A 142 -14.35 15.39 0.54
N GLY A 143 -14.94 15.43 1.72
CA GLY A 143 -15.88 14.43 2.20
C GLY A 143 -15.24 13.13 2.67
N CYS A 144 -14.02 13.19 3.19
CA CYS A 144 -13.40 12.01 3.77
C CYS A 144 -14.12 11.55 5.05
N GLY A 145 -14.09 10.25 5.34
CA GLY A 145 -14.46 9.74 6.66
C GLY A 145 -13.36 9.99 7.70
N LEU A 146 -13.57 9.51 8.94
CA LEU A 146 -12.59 9.63 10.04
C LEU A 146 -11.17 9.16 9.66
N TRP A 147 -11.05 8.15 8.81
CA TRP A 147 -9.79 7.69 8.26
C TRP A 147 -9.02 8.77 7.49
N GLY A 148 -9.72 9.61 6.77
CA GLY A 148 -9.11 10.69 6.00
C GLY A 148 -8.74 11.89 6.88
N VAL A 149 -9.53 12.17 7.94
CA VAL A 149 -9.21 13.20 8.93
C VAL A 149 -7.91 12.88 9.66
N ALA A 150 -7.63 11.60 9.95
CA ALA A 150 -6.36 11.15 10.53
C ALA A 150 -5.12 11.62 9.74
N GLY A 151 -5.30 11.95 8.46
CA GLY A 151 -4.36 12.70 7.65
C GLY A 151 -2.97 12.09 7.59
N MET A 152 -2.00 12.87 8.05
CA MET A 152 -0.57 12.61 7.93
C MET A 152 -0.01 12.13 9.28
N PRO A 153 0.31 10.83 9.45
CA PRO A 153 0.90 10.33 10.70
C PRO A 153 2.35 10.77 10.88
N GLU A 154 2.81 10.79 12.15
CA GLU A 154 4.20 11.08 12.51
C GLU A 154 5.18 10.11 11.81
N GLN A 155 4.79 8.84 11.68
CA GLN A 155 5.55 7.84 10.92
C GLN A 155 4.66 7.03 9.97
N ARG A 156 5.16 6.83 8.74
CA ARG A 156 4.55 5.95 7.75
C ARG A 156 5.62 5.16 6.99
N GLY A 157 5.75 3.89 7.32
CA GLY A 157 6.87 3.08 6.81
C GLY A 157 8.20 3.68 7.23
N ASN A 158 9.09 3.91 6.29
CA ASN A 158 10.41 4.50 6.52
C ASN A 158 10.42 6.04 6.58
N TYR A 159 9.27 6.69 6.40
CA TYR A 159 9.16 8.15 6.42
C TYR A 159 8.67 8.64 7.77
N ILE A 160 9.43 9.58 8.38
CA ILE A 160 9.09 10.24 9.65
C ILE A 160 8.88 11.74 9.44
N ARG A 161 8.07 12.35 10.30
CA ARG A 161 7.72 13.78 10.28
C ARG A 161 7.91 14.38 11.66
N PRO A 162 9.15 14.56 12.08
CA PRO A 162 9.42 14.93 13.47
C PRO A 162 8.99 16.35 13.83
N LEU A 163 8.59 17.17 12.85
CA LEU A 163 8.12 18.53 13.09
C LEU A 163 6.58 18.65 13.20
N LEU A 164 5.80 17.54 13.10
CA LEU A 164 4.34 17.60 13.19
C LEU A 164 3.80 18.14 14.52
N SER A 165 4.58 18.12 15.59
CA SER A 165 4.20 18.69 16.89
C SER A 165 4.60 20.14 17.08
N PHE A 166 5.18 20.78 16.04
CA PHE A 166 5.67 22.16 16.09
C PHE A 166 4.90 23.04 15.11
N ARG A 167 4.56 24.26 15.58
CA ARG A 167 4.00 25.31 14.74
C ARG A 167 5.09 25.88 13.82
N ARG A 168 4.72 26.26 12.60
CA ARG A 168 5.65 26.87 11.64
C ARG A 168 6.30 28.13 12.18
N GLU A 169 5.54 28.98 12.88
CA GLU A 169 6.08 30.22 13.45
C GLU A 169 7.06 29.93 14.61
N GLU A 170 6.77 28.96 15.46
CA GLU A 170 7.69 28.48 16.50
C GLU A 170 9.04 28.04 15.91
N LEU A 171 9.01 27.34 14.79
CA LEU A 171 10.22 26.88 14.08
C LEU A 171 10.98 28.04 13.42
N ARG A 172 10.28 29.01 12.84
CA ARG A 172 10.89 30.21 12.30
C ARG A 172 11.58 31.05 13.40
N ASP A 173 10.93 31.22 14.54
CA ASP A 173 11.52 31.90 15.69
C ASP A 173 12.75 31.18 16.23
N PHE A 174 12.70 29.84 16.24
CA PHE A 174 13.84 29.02 16.59
C PHE A 174 15.00 29.25 15.59
N LEU A 175 14.78 29.22 14.29
CA LEU A 175 15.81 29.49 13.28
C LEU A 175 16.40 30.87 13.42
N ARG A 176 15.56 31.93 13.59
CA ARG A 176 16.02 33.31 13.81
C ARG A 176 16.93 33.39 15.04
N ALA A 177 16.55 32.76 16.14
CA ALA A 177 17.35 32.71 17.36
C ALA A 177 18.68 31.97 17.20
N GLN A 178 18.80 31.06 16.22
CA GLN A 178 20.04 30.38 15.90
C GLN A 178 20.88 31.10 14.80
N GLY A 179 20.41 32.25 14.29
CA GLY A 179 21.08 32.97 13.20
C GLY A 179 20.98 32.26 11.84
N TRP A 180 19.98 31.41 11.64
CA TRP A 180 19.77 30.71 10.39
C TRP A 180 18.85 31.52 9.48
N SER A 181 19.19 31.53 8.19
CA SER A 181 18.36 32.01 7.09
C SER A 181 17.72 30.85 6.35
N TRP A 182 16.72 31.13 5.54
CA TRP A 182 16.05 30.21 4.65
C TRP A 182 15.62 30.91 3.37
N VAL A 183 15.29 30.16 2.35
CA VAL A 183 14.74 30.67 1.09
C VAL A 183 13.24 30.84 1.23
N GLU A 184 12.74 32.03 0.89
CA GLU A 184 11.30 32.26 0.74
C GLU A 184 10.89 31.99 -0.70
N ASP A 185 10.17 30.90 -0.88
CA ASP A 185 9.64 30.53 -2.20
C ASP A 185 8.44 31.43 -2.54
N GLU A 186 8.63 32.38 -3.46
CA GLU A 186 7.61 33.32 -3.93
C GLU A 186 6.35 32.64 -4.45
N THR A 187 6.43 31.39 -4.96
CA THR A 187 5.25 30.67 -5.43
C THR A 187 4.39 30.11 -4.31
N ASN A 188 4.90 30.02 -3.09
CA ASN A 188 4.04 29.78 -1.92
C ASN A 188 3.03 30.91 -1.71
N ALA A 189 3.34 32.13 -2.15
CA ALA A 189 2.42 33.26 -2.16
C ALA A 189 1.38 33.17 -3.30
N LEU A 190 1.65 32.40 -4.36
CA LEU A 190 0.72 32.23 -5.46
C LEU A 190 -0.34 31.19 -5.11
N ASN A 191 -1.61 31.59 -5.16
CA ASN A 191 -2.77 30.73 -4.84
C ASN A 191 -3.18 29.79 -6.01
N ILE A 192 -2.21 29.36 -6.82
CA ILE A 192 -2.43 28.46 -7.96
C ILE A 192 -2.87 27.08 -7.48
N TYR A 193 -2.19 26.58 -6.45
CA TYR A 193 -2.51 25.25 -5.88
C TYR A 193 -3.53 25.37 -4.75
N GLN A 194 -4.44 24.38 -4.68
CA GLN A 194 -5.48 24.33 -3.66
C GLN A 194 -4.92 24.43 -2.22
N ARG A 195 -3.77 23.80 -1.98
CA ARG A 195 -3.12 23.85 -0.67
C ARG A 195 -2.63 25.28 -0.31
N ASN A 196 -2.10 26.01 -1.29
CA ASN A 196 -1.66 27.39 -1.07
C ASN A 196 -2.86 28.29 -0.73
N ARG A 197 -4.00 28.13 -1.41
CA ARG A 197 -5.23 28.85 -1.05
C ARG A 197 -5.72 28.53 0.36
N VAL A 198 -5.71 27.27 0.74
CA VAL A 198 -6.07 26.87 2.13
C VAL A 198 -5.15 27.54 3.13
N ARG A 199 -3.83 27.53 2.90
CA ARG A 199 -2.82 28.11 3.77
C ARG A 199 -2.91 29.65 3.86
N ASN A 200 -3.05 30.32 2.72
CA ASN A 200 -2.91 31.76 2.62
C ASN A 200 -4.22 32.53 2.83
N GLU A 201 -5.36 31.89 2.56
CA GLU A 201 -6.68 32.53 2.60
C GLU A 201 -7.60 31.88 3.64
N VAL A 202 -7.85 30.56 3.52
CA VAL A 202 -8.90 29.90 4.30
C VAL A 202 -8.49 29.77 5.79
N MET A 203 -7.28 29.29 6.08
CA MET A 203 -6.82 29.14 7.46
C MET A 203 -6.72 30.48 8.21
N PRO A 204 -6.17 31.56 7.61
CA PRO A 204 -6.18 32.88 8.25
C PRO A 204 -7.60 33.44 8.43
N LEU A 205 -8.50 33.21 7.47
CA LEU A 205 -9.91 33.61 7.59
C LEU A 205 -10.58 32.91 8.79
N LEU A 206 -10.43 31.59 8.89
CA LEU A 206 -10.98 30.83 10.01
C LEU A 206 -10.39 31.27 11.35
N ALA A 207 -9.07 31.57 11.38
CA ALA A 207 -8.41 32.04 12.59
C ALA A 207 -8.93 33.40 13.04
N ARG A 208 -9.23 34.31 12.11
CA ARG A 208 -9.72 35.66 12.39
C ARG A 208 -11.21 35.70 12.72
N GLU A 209 -12.03 35.00 11.94
CA GLU A 209 -13.50 35.13 12.00
C GLU A 209 -14.16 34.07 12.89
N VAL A 210 -13.51 32.92 13.12
CA VAL A 210 -14.12 31.79 13.85
C VAL A 210 -13.38 31.54 15.16
N ASN A 211 -12.10 31.16 15.08
CA ASN A 211 -11.32 30.85 16.28
C ASN A 211 -9.80 30.95 16.00
N PRO A 212 -9.05 31.79 16.73
CA PRO A 212 -7.60 31.89 16.61
C PRO A 212 -6.85 30.57 16.81
N GLY A 213 -7.42 29.66 17.59
CA GLY A 213 -6.86 28.32 17.84
C GLY A 213 -7.18 27.27 16.76
N VAL A 214 -7.75 27.63 15.62
CA VAL A 214 -8.23 26.67 14.59
C VAL A 214 -7.17 25.68 14.15
N VAL A 215 -5.91 26.10 14.01
CA VAL A 215 -4.80 25.21 13.64
C VAL A 215 -4.59 24.13 14.69
N GLU A 216 -4.58 24.52 15.98
CA GLU A 216 -4.43 23.58 17.10
C GLU A 216 -5.60 22.60 17.17
N HIS A 217 -6.83 23.09 16.99
CA HIS A 217 -8.02 22.25 17.05
C HIS A 217 -8.07 21.25 15.90
N LEU A 218 -7.76 21.67 14.67
CA LEU A 218 -7.71 20.76 13.52
C LEU A 218 -6.58 19.73 13.62
N ALA A 219 -5.41 20.15 14.11
CA ALA A 219 -4.28 19.24 14.33
C ALA A 219 -4.62 18.21 15.42
N SER A 220 -5.18 18.66 16.56
CA SER A 220 -5.62 17.77 17.65
C SER A 220 -6.68 16.78 17.18
N LEU A 221 -7.66 17.24 16.39
CA LEU A 221 -8.66 16.34 15.79
C LEU A 221 -8.00 15.27 14.89
N ALA A 222 -7.00 15.66 14.10
CA ALA A 222 -6.26 14.70 13.28
C ALA A 222 -5.47 13.68 14.12
N GLU A 223 -4.86 14.12 15.22
CA GLU A 223 -4.16 13.27 16.18
C GLU A 223 -5.11 12.25 16.85
N GLU A 224 -6.27 12.70 17.32
CA GLU A 224 -7.31 11.84 17.87
C GLU A 224 -7.81 10.81 16.83
N ALA A 225 -8.03 11.27 15.59
CA ALA A 225 -8.41 10.39 14.50
C ALA A 225 -7.31 9.35 14.16
N GLN A 226 -6.03 9.68 14.36
CA GLN A 226 -4.92 8.72 14.21
C GLN A 226 -4.95 7.65 15.30
N LEU A 227 -5.20 8.02 16.55
CA LEU A 227 -5.35 7.07 17.66
C LEU A 227 -6.55 6.14 17.43
N TRP A 228 -7.68 6.72 17.03
CA TRP A 228 -8.88 5.97 16.67
C TRP A 228 -8.58 4.99 15.50
N ARG A 229 -7.87 5.42 14.47
CA ARG A 229 -7.49 4.58 13.33
C ARG A 229 -6.64 3.39 13.76
N LYS A 230 -5.67 3.60 14.65
CA LYS A 230 -4.82 2.54 15.19
C LYS A 230 -5.66 1.51 15.95
N MET A 231 -6.52 1.97 16.84
CA MET A 231 -7.45 1.10 17.60
C MET A 231 -8.33 0.28 16.64
N GLN A 232 -8.94 0.92 15.63
CA GLN A 232 -9.79 0.24 14.64
C GLN A 232 -9.00 -0.80 13.81
N GLU A 233 -7.74 -0.54 13.50
CA GLU A 233 -6.88 -1.48 12.77
C GLU A 233 -6.59 -2.73 13.61
N GLU A 234 -6.30 -2.55 14.89
CA GLU A 234 -6.11 -3.65 15.85
C GLU A 234 -7.38 -4.47 16.05
N GLN A 235 -8.54 -3.81 16.24
CA GLN A 235 -9.84 -4.47 16.36
C GLN A 235 -10.22 -5.22 15.07
N SER A 236 -10.01 -4.61 13.91
CA SER A 236 -10.29 -5.25 12.62
C SER A 236 -9.38 -6.46 12.39
N ALA A 237 -8.12 -6.40 12.81
CA ALA A 237 -7.20 -7.53 12.72
C ALA A 237 -7.65 -8.68 13.64
N ALA A 238 -8.06 -8.39 14.88
CA ALA A 238 -8.59 -9.39 15.80
C ALA A 238 -9.89 -10.04 15.27
N LEU A 239 -10.82 -9.21 14.82
CA LEU A 239 -12.08 -9.67 14.24
C LEU A 239 -11.84 -10.48 12.95
N CYS A 240 -10.89 -10.06 12.11
CA CYS A 240 -10.51 -10.81 10.91
C CYS A 240 -10.06 -12.23 11.27
N ARG A 241 -9.20 -12.41 12.28
CA ARG A 241 -8.79 -13.74 12.75
C ARG A 241 -9.97 -14.57 13.24
N GLU A 242 -10.93 -13.97 13.94
CA GLU A 242 -12.10 -14.67 14.49
C GLU A 242 -13.06 -15.17 13.39
N VAL A 243 -13.34 -14.33 12.38
CA VAL A 243 -14.31 -14.65 11.32
C VAL A 243 -13.71 -15.34 10.12
N SER A 244 -12.39 -15.34 9.99
CA SER A 244 -11.70 -16.01 8.89
C SER A 244 -11.80 -17.52 9.00
N LEU A 245 -11.81 -18.15 7.83
CA LEU A 245 -11.79 -19.61 7.71
C LEU A 245 -10.50 -20.03 7.01
N PRO A 246 -9.76 -21.00 7.56
CA PRO A 246 -8.53 -21.51 6.94
C PRO A 246 -8.87 -22.27 5.66
N ARG A 247 -8.93 -21.54 4.55
CA ARG A 247 -8.97 -22.15 3.21
C ARG A 247 -7.67 -21.88 2.48
N ARG A 248 -7.10 -22.91 1.85
CA ARG A 248 -5.91 -22.72 1.04
C ARG A 248 -6.29 -22.00 -0.26
N GLY A 249 -5.70 -20.84 -0.51
CA GLY A 249 -5.74 -20.15 -1.79
C GLY A 249 -6.36 -18.75 -1.74
N TRP A 250 -7.51 -18.54 -1.13
CA TRP A 250 -8.22 -17.26 -1.13
C TRP A 250 -8.60 -16.85 0.28
N PRO A 251 -8.51 -15.53 0.61
CA PRO A 251 -9.05 -15.03 1.88
C PRO A 251 -10.57 -15.26 1.88
N CYS A 252 -11.05 -15.97 2.88
CA CYS A 252 -12.47 -16.26 3.06
C CYS A 252 -12.91 -15.95 4.48
N LEU A 253 -14.05 -15.28 4.60
CA LEU A 253 -14.72 -14.98 5.88
C LEU A 253 -16.01 -15.81 6.01
N SER A 254 -16.36 -16.21 7.24
CA SER A 254 -17.62 -16.84 7.55
C SER A 254 -18.76 -15.82 7.52
N LEU A 255 -19.72 -15.94 6.61
CA LEU A 255 -20.90 -15.07 6.55
C LEU A 255 -21.75 -15.16 7.81
N SER A 256 -21.88 -16.34 8.43
CA SER A 256 -22.65 -16.52 9.64
C SER A 256 -22.06 -15.76 10.83
N LYS A 257 -20.73 -15.76 10.98
CA LYS A 257 -20.04 -14.95 11.99
C LYS A 257 -20.11 -13.47 11.64
N LEU A 258 -19.84 -13.10 10.38
CA LEU A 258 -19.82 -11.72 9.91
C LEU A 258 -21.16 -11.01 10.11
N ARG A 259 -22.28 -11.68 9.90
CA ARG A 259 -23.65 -11.14 10.12
C ARG A 259 -23.97 -10.81 11.58
N ARG A 260 -23.24 -11.39 12.55
CA ARG A 260 -23.40 -11.11 13.99
C ARG A 260 -22.61 -9.86 14.42
N VAL A 261 -21.70 -9.40 13.58
CA VAL A 261 -20.87 -8.23 13.87
C VAL A 261 -21.68 -6.96 13.63
N HIS A 262 -21.50 -5.97 14.50
CA HIS A 262 -22.13 -4.64 14.34
C HIS A 262 -21.76 -4.04 12.98
N GLU A 263 -22.70 -3.36 12.31
CA GLU A 263 -22.52 -2.87 10.92
C GLU A 263 -21.28 -2.00 10.74
N PHE A 264 -20.98 -1.13 11.71
CA PHE A 264 -19.79 -0.29 11.66
C PHE A 264 -18.50 -1.13 11.63
N GLN A 265 -18.36 -2.09 12.55
CA GLN A 265 -17.19 -2.98 12.62
C GLN A 265 -17.08 -3.89 11.39
N ARG A 266 -18.21 -4.35 10.85
CA ARG A 266 -18.28 -5.15 9.63
C ARG A 266 -17.78 -4.36 8.42
N ARG A 267 -18.20 -3.10 8.26
CA ARG A 267 -17.71 -2.20 7.22
C ARG A 267 -16.21 -1.92 7.35
N GLU A 268 -15.72 -1.68 8.56
CA GLU A 268 -14.28 -1.49 8.80
C GLU A 268 -13.48 -2.76 8.53
N LEU A 269 -14.00 -3.93 8.88
CA LEU A 269 -13.37 -5.21 8.52
C LEU A 269 -13.28 -5.40 7.00
N LEU A 270 -14.33 -5.10 6.24
CA LEU A 270 -14.28 -5.19 4.78
C LEU A 270 -13.21 -4.26 4.19
N ARG A 271 -13.09 -3.02 4.68
CA ARG A 271 -12.03 -2.09 4.30
C ARG A 271 -10.65 -2.62 4.71
N PHE A 272 -10.52 -3.18 5.90
CA PHE A 272 -9.28 -3.77 6.42
C PHE A 272 -8.79 -4.90 5.51
N VAL A 273 -9.66 -5.84 5.14
CA VAL A 273 -9.31 -6.93 4.22
C VAL A 273 -8.84 -6.37 2.88
N GLY A 274 -9.54 -5.39 2.30
CA GLY A 274 -9.13 -4.76 1.05
C GLY A 274 -7.74 -4.13 1.15
N ARG A 275 -7.46 -3.38 2.23
CA ARG A 275 -6.12 -2.79 2.46
C ARG A 275 -5.02 -3.85 2.60
N ARG A 276 -5.29 -4.91 3.35
CA ARG A 276 -4.34 -6.02 3.53
C ARG A 276 -4.05 -6.76 2.22
N LEU A 277 -5.01 -6.80 1.32
CA LEU A 277 -4.87 -7.35 -0.02
C LEU A 277 -4.26 -6.36 -1.04
N GLY A 278 -3.92 -5.14 -0.62
CA GLY A 278 -3.37 -4.10 -1.50
C GLY A 278 -4.38 -3.56 -2.52
N LEU A 279 -5.68 -3.75 -2.28
CA LEU A 279 -6.74 -3.30 -3.17
C LEU A 279 -6.99 -1.79 -3.06
N ALA A 280 -7.46 -1.19 -4.14
CA ALA A 280 -7.91 0.19 -4.12
C ALA A 280 -9.02 0.42 -3.08
N ALA A 281 -8.98 1.56 -2.40
CA ALA A 281 -9.97 1.91 -1.40
C ALA A 281 -11.37 2.03 -2.02
N LEU A 282 -12.36 1.38 -1.44
CA LEU A 282 -13.75 1.56 -1.82
C LEU A 282 -14.29 2.90 -1.30
N THR A 283 -15.10 3.57 -2.10
CA THR A 283 -15.89 4.71 -1.65
C THR A 283 -16.92 4.28 -0.61
N ARG A 284 -17.41 5.22 0.21
CA ARG A 284 -18.42 4.92 1.23
C ARG A 284 -19.65 4.20 0.67
N PRO A 285 -20.29 4.64 -0.43
CA PRO A 285 -21.44 3.93 -1.00
C PRO A 285 -21.12 2.48 -1.42
N ARG A 286 -19.92 2.23 -1.95
CA ARG A 286 -19.50 0.89 -2.37
C ARG A 286 -19.28 -0.06 -1.19
N VAL A 287 -18.75 0.45 -0.07
CA VAL A 287 -18.63 -0.34 1.16
C VAL A 287 -20.02 -0.66 1.75
N GLU A 288 -20.93 0.32 1.75
CA GLU A 288 -22.30 0.14 2.21
C GLU A 288 -23.10 -0.85 1.33
N GLU A 289 -22.82 -0.85 0.02
CA GLU A 289 -23.37 -1.83 -0.92
C GLU A 289 -22.89 -3.25 -0.57
N LEU A 290 -21.57 -3.44 -0.44
CA LEU A 290 -20.99 -4.74 -0.10
C LEU A 290 -21.48 -5.22 1.25
N ASP A 291 -21.57 -4.34 2.25
CA ASP A 291 -22.10 -4.65 3.57
C ASP A 291 -23.56 -5.14 3.52
N ARG A 292 -24.42 -4.43 2.78
CA ARG A 292 -25.82 -4.85 2.58
C ARG A 292 -25.92 -6.22 1.90
N LEU A 293 -25.06 -6.47 0.90
CA LEU A 293 -25.00 -7.75 0.20
C LEU A 293 -24.60 -8.90 1.14
N THR A 294 -23.65 -8.68 2.06
CA THR A 294 -23.24 -9.71 3.04
C THR A 294 -24.35 -10.11 4.00
N CYS A 295 -25.30 -9.20 4.25
CA CYS A 295 -26.45 -9.45 5.14
C CYS A 295 -27.61 -10.18 4.45
N ARG A 296 -27.65 -10.18 3.10
CA ARG A 296 -28.70 -10.89 2.34
C ARG A 296 -28.47 -12.39 2.30
N SER A 297 -29.54 -13.14 2.17
CA SER A 297 -29.47 -14.57 1.80
C SER A 297 -29.21 -14.71 0.31
N GLY A 298 -28.50 -15.78 -0.08
CA GLY A 298 -28.23 -16.11 -1.47
C GLY A 298 -26.79 -15.82 -1.88
N ARG A 299 -26.49 -16.16 -3.14
CA ARG A 299 -25.18 -15.94 -3.75
C ARG A 299 -25.12 -14.55 -4.40
N PHE A 300 -23.98 -13.89 -4.32
CA PHE A 300 -23.71 -12.67 -5.07
C PHE A 300 -22.24 -12.58 -5.47
N VAL A 301 -21.98 -11.77 -6.49
CA VAL A 301 -20.64 -11.34 -6.87
C VAL A 301 -20.60 -9.83 -6.83
N PHE A 302 -19.60 -9.28 -6.14
CA PHE A 302 -19.33 -7.86 -6.03
C PHE A 302 -17.96 -7.57 -6.63
N GLN A 303 -17.91 -6.72 -7.65
CA GLN A 303 -16.65 -6.28 -8.26
C GLN A 303 -15.95 -5.27 -7.36
N TRP A 304 -14.81 -5.62 -6.78
CA TRP A 304 -14.00 -4.67 -6.00
C TRP A 304 -13.30 -3.65 -6.89
N GLY A 305 -12.88 -4.08 -8.06
CA GLY A 305 -12.24 -3.33 -9.13
C GLY A 305 -12.18 -4.19 -10.38
N SER A 306 -11.27 -3.89 -11.30
CA SER A 306 -11.11 -4.67 -12.53
C SER A 306 -10.48 -6.05 -12.31
N GLU A 307 -9.75 -6.23 -11.22
CA GLU A 307 -8.88 -7.40 -10.99
C GLU A 307 -9.39 -8.36 -9.92
N VAL A 308 -10.30 -7.92 -9.04
CA VAL A 308 -10.75 -8.71 -7.89
C VAL A 308 -12.27 -8.67 -7.76
N ASP A 309 -12.85 -9.86 -7.62
CA ASP A 309 -14.24 -10.06 -7.25
C ASP A 309 -14.36 -10.55 -5.80
N VAL A 310 -15.44 -10.16 -5.15
CA VAL A 310 -15.86 -10.65 -3.83
C VAL A 310 -17.11 -11.49 -4.03
N GLU A 311 -16.98 -12.79 -3.85
CA GLU A 311 -18.07 -13.73 -4.05
C GLU A 311 -18.60 -14.24 -2.71
N ALA A 312 -19.93 -14.24 -2.59
CA ALA A 312 -20.63 -14.90 -1.49
C ALA A 312 -21.33 -16.17 -1.96
N GLY A 313 -21.10 -17.26 -1.23
CA GLY A 313 -21.74 -18.57 -1.48
C GLY A 313 -21.42 -19.55 -0.38
N ASP A 314 -22.31 -20.49 -0.11
CA ASP A 314 -22.13 -21.59 0.84
C ASP A 314 -21.69 -21.16 2.25
N GLY A 315 -22.20 -20.00 2.69
CA GLY A 315 -21.88 -19.44 4.01
C GLY A 315 -20.53 -18.70 4.09
N LEU A 316 -19.88 -18.47 2.95
CA LEU A 316 -18.56 -17.83 2.83
C LEU A 316 -18.62 -16.54 2.05
N LEU A 317 -17.73 -15.61 2.39
CA LEU A 317 -17.40 -14.43 1.63
C LEU A 317 -15.92 -14.52 1.24
N CYS A 318 -15.61 -14.64 -0.05
CA CYS A 318 -14.25 -14.89 -0.55
C CYS A 318 -13.81 -13.80 -1.52
N TRP A 319 -12.55 -13.39 -1.44
CA TRP A 319 -11.90 -12.52 -2.44
C TRP A 319 -11.12 -13.38 -3.41
N HIS A 320 -11.31 -13.19 -4.68
CA HIS A 320 -10.57 -13.91 -5.73
C HIS A 320 -10.32 -12.99 -6.94
N PRO A 321 -9.34 -13.28 -7.83
CA PRO A 321 -9.22 -12.52 -9.06
C PRO A 321 -10.53 -12.53 -9.82
N ALA A 322 -10.88 -11.39 -10.40
CA ALA A 322 -12.00 -11.30 -11.31
C ALA A 322 -11.83 -12.38 -12.37
N ALA A 323 -12.84 -13.21 -12.54
CA ALA A 323 -12.79 -14.25 -13.54
C ALA A 323 -12.62 -13.57 -14.90
N GLU A 324 -11.50 -13.82 -15.58
CA GLU A 324 -11.39 -13.49 -16.98
C GLU A 324 -12.64 -14.05 -17.67
N LYS A 325 -13.36 -13.19 -18.34
CA LYS A 325 -14.73 -13.48 -18.85
C LYS A 325 -14.81 -14.73 -19.73
N ARG A 326 -13.67 -15.27 -20.17
CA ARG A 326 -13.52 -16.60 -20.80
C ARG A 326 -12.06 -17.03 -20.62
N LEU A 327 -11.80 -17.95 -19.72
CA LEU A 327 -10.57 -18.73 -19.79
C LEU A 327 -10.69 -19.63 -21.04
N GLU A 328 -9.85 -19.39 -22.04
CA GLU A 328 -9.74 -20.29 -23.19
C GLU A 328 -9.32 -21.70 -22.71
N ALA A 329 -9.75 -22.71 -23.44
CA ALA A 329 -9.37 -24.07 -23.11
C ALA A 329 -7.85 -24.22 -23.13
N LEU A 330 -7.27 -24.67 -22.03
CA LEU A 330 -5.83 -24.91 -21.92
C LEU A 330 -5.53 -26.30 -22.44
N ARG A 331 -4.61 -26.39 -23.41
CA ARG A 331 -4.07 -27.68 -23.92
C ARG A 331 -2.70 -27.88 -23.27
N LEU A 332 -2.49 -29.05 -22.66
CA LEU A 332 -1.26 -29.45 -22.03
C LEU A 332 -0.84 -30.84 -22.49
N SER A 333 0.42 -30.98 -22.83
CA SER A 333 1.08 -32.25 -23.05
C SER A 333 1.66 -32.81 -21.75
N LEU A 334 1.96 -34.09 -21.71
CA LEU A 334 2.56 -34.73 -20.54
C LEU A 334 3.92 -34.09 -20.23
N GLY A 335 4.14 -33.74 -18.95
CA GLY A 335 5.34 -33.02 -18.50
C GLY A 335 5.25 -31.49 -18.58
N GLU A 336 4.29 -30.96 -19.32
CA GLU A 336 4.14 -29.51 -19.47
C GLU A 336 3.54 -28.85 -18.23
N THR A 337 3.90 -27.57 -18.10
CA THR A 337 3.36 -26.68 -17.07
C THR A 337 3.01 -25.35 -17.73
N ALA A 338 1.77 -24.89 -17.53
CA ALA A 338 1.30 -23.60 -18.04
C ALA A 338 0.53 -22.80 -16.98
N ARG A 339 0.32 -21.52 -17.27
CA ARG A 339 -0.58 -20.65 -16.50
C ARG A 339 -1.96 -20.68 -17.11
N TRP A 340 -3.01 -20.85 -16.28
CA TRP A 340 -4.39 -20.84 -16.69
C TRP A 340 -5.23 -20.04 -15.68
N GLY A 341 -5.54 -18.81 -16.03
CA GLY A 341 -6.06 -17.84 -15.08
C GLY A 341 -5.11 -17.66 -13.89
N GLY A 342 -5.64 -17.64 -12.68
CA GLY A 342 -4.87 -17.57 -11.44
C GLY A 342 -4.17 -18.87 -11.01
N TRP A 343 -4.05 -19.87 -11.92
CA TRP A 343 -3.54 -21.19 -11.59
C TRP A 343 -2.29 -21.56 -12.38
N LYS A 344 -1.37 -22.23 -11.72
CA LYS A 344 -0.30 -22.98 -12.37
C LYS A 344 -0.78 -24.41 -12.52
N VAL A 345 -0.90 -24.88 -13.75
CA VAL A 345 -1.40 -26.21 -14.11
C VAL A 345 -0.24 -27.03 -14.68
N SER A 346 0.00 -28.22 -14.12
CA SER A 346 0.99 -29.15 -14.67
C SER A 346 0.38 -30.55 -14.82
N LEU A 347 0.74 -31.23 -15.91
CA LEU A 347 0.32 -32.57 -16.19
C LEU A 347 1.52 -33.52 -15.95
N ARG A 348 1.40 -34.45 -15.00
CA ARG A 348 2.46 -35.39 -14.64
C ARG A 348 1.92 -36.84 -14.56
N LEU A 349 2.79 -37.81 -14.78
CA LEU A 349 2.47 -39.23 -14.48
C LEU A 349 2.52 -39.49 -12.98
N LYS A 350 1.60 -40.23 -12.44
CA LYS A 350 1.59 -40.66 -11.04
C LYS A 350 2.49 -41.88 -10.90
N GLY A 351 3.55 -41.81 -10.09
CA GLY A 351 4.40 -42.94 -9.74
C GLY A 351 5.72 -43.06 -10.50
N ALA A 352 6.06 -42.12 -11.39
CA ALA A 352 7.41 -42.06 -11.94
C ALA A 352 8.31 -41.25 -10.99
N SER A 353 9.21 -41.93 -10.29
CA SER A 353 10.44 -41.29 -9.76
C SER A 353 11.27 -40.89 -10.98
N ALA A 354 11.99 -39.78 -10.88
CA ALA A 354 12.68 -39.11 -11.99
C ALA A 354 13.85 -39.91 -12.59
N GLU A 355 14.09 -41.11 -12.13
CA GLU A 355 15.20 -41.98 -12.56
C GLU A 355 14.76 -43.42 -12.48
N SER A 356 14.23 -44.00 -13.53
CA SER A 356 14.42 -45.40 -13.92
C SER A 356 13.29 -45.94 -14.79
N ASP A 357 13.68 -46.70 -15.81
CA ASP A 357 12.95 -47.77 -16.49
C ASP A 357 11.75 -47.41 -17.36
N PHE A 358 11.95 -46.54 -18.33
CA PHE A 358 11.21 -46.74 -19.60
C PHE A 358 12.20 -47.06 -20.72
N GLY A 359 12.23 -48.31 -21.08
CA GLY A 359 12.93 -48.73 -22.27
C GLY A 359 12.37 -48.05 -23.55
N PRO A 360 13.06 -48.12 -24.68
CA PRO A 360 12.85 -47.28 -25.88
C PRO A 360 11.54 -47.49 -26.64
N ARG A 361 10.49 -48.01 -26.03
CA ARG A 361 9.16 -48.18 -26.64
C ARG A 361 8.04 -47.93 -25.67
N CYS A 362 7.93 -46.67 -25.19
CA CYS A 362 6.74 -46.23 -24.48
C CYS A 362 5.72 -45.70 -25.52
N PRO A 363 4.49 -46.22 -25.58
CA PRO A 363 3.44 -45.74 -26.51
C PRO A 363 2.92 -44.34 -26.13
N LEU A 364 3.64 -43.59 -25.28
CA LEU A 364 3.31 -42.24 -24.87
C LEU A 364 3.70 -41.17 -25.88
N ASP A 365 4.50 -41.48 -26.92
CA ASP A 365 4.80 -40.55 -28.03
C ASP A 365 3.55 -40.19 -28.85
N GLU A 366 2.44 -40.93 -28.66
CA GLU A 366 1.13 -40.58 -29.20
C GLU A 366 0.17 -39.95 -28.18
N ALA A 367 0.63 -39.58 -26.99
CA ALA A 367 -0.22 -38.95 -25.96
C ALA A 367 -0.72 -37.59 -26.44
N ARG A 368 -1.95 -37.56 -26.88
CA ARG A 368 -2.61 -36.32 -27.37
C ARG A 368 -2.84 -35.35 -26.22
N PRO A 369 -2.79 -34.02 -26.48
CA PRO A 369 -2.86 -33.01 -25.43
C PRO A 369 -4.17 -33.08 -24.62
N VAL A 370 -4.04 -32.86 -23.31
CA VAL A 370 -5.20 -32.74 -22.40
C VAL A 370 -5.81 -31.38 -22.57
N VAL A 371 -7.11 -31.32 -22.80
CA VAL A 371 -7.86 -30.06 -22.91
C VAL A 371 -8.62 -29.84 -21.62
N LEU A 372 -8.28 -28.74 -20.90
CA LEU A 372 -9.02 -28.26 -19.74
C LEU A 372 -10.03 -27.21 -20.19
N GLN A 373 -11.30 -27.44 -19.90
CA GLN A 373 -12.37 -26.50 -20.26
C GLN A 373 -13.19 -26.14 -19.03
N LYS A 374 -13.49 -24.86 -18.87
CA LYS A 374 -14.37 -24.39 -17.81
C LYS A 374 -15.81 -24.66 -18.19
N ASN A 375 -16.52 -25.49 -17.42
CA ASN A 375 -17.95 -25.72 -17.64
C ASN A 375 -18.74 -24.59 -16.96
N THR A 376 -19.59 -23.87 -17.70
CA THR A 376 -20.34 -22.70 -17.26
C THR A 376 -21.62 -22.99 -16.48
N GLU A 377 -21.99 -24.28 -16.36
CA GLU A 377 -23.22 -24.69 -15.68
C GLU A 377 -22.92 -25.40 -14.35
N LYS A 378 -23.17 -24.73 -13.24
CA LYS A 378 -23.21 -25.23 -11.86
C LYS A 378 -21.85 -25.55 -11.23
N TYR A 379 -21.25 -24.53 -10.58
CA TYR A 379 -20.23 -24.76 -9.55
C TYR A 379 -20.90 -24.91 -8.18
N ASP A 380 -20.92 -26.15 -7.68
CA ASP A 380 -21.13 -26.40 -6.26
C ASP A 380 -19.75 -26.37 -5.59
N VAL A 381 -19.53 -25.40 -4.68
CA VAL A 381 -18.24 -25.18 -4.01
C VAL A 381 -17.88 -26.32 -3.05
N THR A 382 -18.84 -27.17 -2.76
CA THR A 382 -18.70 -28.32 -1.85
C THR A 382 -18.27 -29.60 -2.55
N THR A 383 -18.55 -29.77 -3.85
CA THR A 383 -18.14 -30.93 -4.63
C THR A 383 -17.07 -30.57 -5.63
N SER A 384 -15.88 -31.05 -5.35
CA SER A 384 -14.63 -30.74 -6.02
C SER A 384 -14.41 -31.53 -7.30
N PHE A 385 -15.23 -31.36 -8.33
CA PHE A 385 -15.05 -32.05 -9.60
C PHE A 385 -14.90 -31.08 -10.77
N PHE A 386 -13.86 -31.26 -11.58
CA PHE A 386 -13.74 -30.61 -12.89
C PHE A 386 -13.86 -31.69 -13.99
N PRO A 387 -14.64 -31.44 -15.04
CA PRO A 387 -14.59 -32.31 -16.22
C PRO A 387 -13.27 -32.10 -16.96
N VAL A 388 -12.53 -33.16 -17.13
CA VAL A 388 -11.32 -33.18 -17.97
C VAL A 388 -11.66 -33.97 -19.21
N ILE A 389 -11.52 -33.34 -20.37
CA ILE A 389 -11.88 -33.95 -21.65
C ILE A 389 -10.62 -34.48 -22.35
N PHE A 390 -10.51 -35.80 -22.45
CA PHE A 390 -9.57 -36.47 -23.33
C PHE A 390 -10.34 -36.89 -24.60
N GLN A 391 -10.08 -36.24 -25.72
CA GLN A 391 -10.67 -36.60 -27.04
C GLN A 391 -11.98 -37.39 -26.99
N LYS A 392 -13.11 -36.70 -26.81
CA LYS A 392 -14.49 -37.24 -26.76
C LYS A 392 -14.94 -37.97 -25.48
N ASN A 393 -14.07 -38.14 -24.46
CA ASN A 393 -14.49 -38.75 -23.20
C ASN A 393 -14.37 -37.73 -22.07
N VAL A 394 -15.42 -37.54 -21.26
CA VAL A 394 -15.45 -36.68 -20.08
C VAL A 394 -15.02 -37.51 -18.87
N PHE A 395 -14.05 -37.05 -18.11
CA PHE A 395 -13.56 -37.69 -16.90
C PHE A 395 -13.87 -36.85 -15.67
N ARG A 396 -14.08 -37.53 -14.57
CA ARG A 396 -14.29 -36.92 -13.27
C ARG A 396 -12.94 -36.78 -12.56
N ALA A 397 -12.56 -35.56 -12.14
CA ALA A 397 -11.37 -35.34 -11.35
C ALA A 397 -11.77 -35.13 -9.88
N GLU A 398 -11.20 -35.91 -8.96
CA GLU A 398 -11.44 -35.82 -7.52
C GLU A 398 -10.30 -35.08 -6.81
N LYS A 399 -10.65 -34.24 -5.84
CA LYS A 399 -9.69 -33.51 -5.02
C LYS A 399 -9.28 -34.33 -3.82
N LYS A 400 -8.01 -34.76 -3.75
CA LYS A 400 -7.41 -35.36 -2.57
C LYS A 400 -6.25 -34.51 -2.07
N GLN A 401 -6.27 -34.06 -0.80
CA GLN A 401 -5.16 -33.39 -0.11
C GLN A 401 -4.38 -32.35 -0.95
N ASN A 402 -5.04 -31.37 -1.59
CA ASN A 402 -4.47 -30.32 -2.46
C ASN A 402 -3.95 -30.74 -3.84
N ARG A 403 -4.32 -31.91 -4.31
CA ARG A 403 -4.01 -32.42 -5.65
C ARG A 403 -5.30 -32.86 -6.30
N TRP A 404 -5.42 -32.60 -7.60
CA TRP A 404 -6.51 -33.13 -8.43
C TRP A 404 -6.01 -34.41 -9.06
N GLU A 405 -6.70 -35.53 -8.83
CA GLU A 405 -6.39 -36.80 -9.44
C GLU A 405 -7.45 -37.11 -10.48
N ILE A 406 -7.01 -37.39 -11.71
CA ILE A 406 -7.89 -37.88 -12.77
C ILE A 406 -7.98 -39.38 -12.60
N LEU A 407 -9.14 -39.83 -12.11
CA LEU A 407 -9.42 -41.26 -11.95
C LEU A 407 -9.94 -41.83 -13.27
N ARG A 408 -9.08 -42.47 -14.04
CA ARG A 408 -9.45 -43.46 -15.04
C ARG A 408 -8.62 -44.69 -14.89
N HIS A 409 -9.27 -45.84 -14.81
CA HIS A 409 -8.70 -47.09 -15.22
C HIS A 409 -8.86 -47.21 -16.74
N SER A 410 -7.81 -47.01 -17.50
CA SER A 410 -7.76 -47.50 -18.86
C SER A 410 -7.50 -49.01 -18.79
N VAL A 411 -8.43 -49.80 -19.28
CA VAL A 411 -8.35 -51.26 -19.23
C VAL A 411 -7.14 -51.81 -20.00
N LYS A 412 -6.43 -50.99 -20.76
CA LYS A 412 -5.23 -51.37 -21.52
C LYS A 412 -3.89 -50.92 -20.94
N TYR A 413 -3.86 -49.87 -20.13
CA TYR A 413 -2.61 -49.34 -19.58
C TYR A 413 -2.87 -48.75 -18.19
N ASN A 414 -2.17 -49.21 -17.18
CA ASN A 414 -2.25 -48.73 -15.79
C ASN A 414 -1.61 -47.30 -15.63
N ILE A 415 -1.98 -46.35 -16.48
CA ILE A 415 -1.43 -45.00 -16.47
C ILE A 415 -2.42 -44.07 -15.74
N VAL A 416 -2.03 -43.54 -14.60
CA VAL A 416 -2.75 -42.47 -13.89
C VAL A 416 -2.04 -41.16 -14.13
N ALA A 417 -2.63 -40.29 -14.92
CA ALA A 417 -2.13 -38.93 -15.09
C ALA A 417 -2.62 -38.04 -13.93
N GLN A 418 -1.73 -37.30 -13.34
CA GLN A 418 -2.03 -36.38 -12.25
C GLN A 418 -1.98 -34.92 -12.73
N VAL A 419 -3.10 -34.21 -12.61
CA VAL A 419 -3.14 -32.77 -12.83
C VAL A 419 -2.88 -32.08 -11.51
N VAL A 420 -1.75 -31.36 -11.41
CA VAL A 420 -1.40 -30.57 -10.24
C VAL A 420 -1.79 -29.13 -10.49
N LEU A 421 -2.80 -28.65 -9.75
CA LEU A 421 -3.21 -27.25 -9.73
C LEU A 421 -2.57 -26.57 -8.53
N SER A 422 -1.68 -25.61 -8.77
CA SER A 422 -1.13 -24.75 -7.73
C SER A 422 -1.59 -23.31 -7.98
N PRO A 423 -2.21 -22.66 -7.00
CA PRO A 423 -2.57 -21.24 -7.16
C PRO A 423 -1.30 -20.40 -7.37
N LEU A 424 -1.34 -19.46 -8.31
CA LEU A 424 -0.24 -18.50 -8.57
C LEU A 424 -0.04 -17.47 -7.42
N VAL A 425 -0.71 -17.65 -6.31
CA VAL A 425 -0.85 -16.72 -5.19
C VAL A 425 0.30 -16.87 -4.19
N GLY A 426 1.53 -16.58 -4.61
CA GLY A 426 2.66 -16.44 -3.68
C GLY A 426 2.61 -15.18 -2.80
N ARG A 427 1.95 -14.11 -3.24
CA ARG A 427 1.92 -12.83 -2.51
C ARG A 427 0.74 -12.66 -1.55
N TRP A 428 -0.29 -13.51 -1.60
CA TRP A 428 -1.53 -13.35 -0.84
C TRP A 428 -1.52 -14.10 0.51
N ARG A 429 -0.57 -15.00 0.73
CA ARG A 429 -0.57 -15.90 1.90
C ARG A 429 -0.05 -15.29 3.20
N GLU A 430 0.91 -14.40 3.13
CA GLU A 430 1.61 -13.92 4.33
C GLU A 430 1.02 -12.67 4.96
N SER A 431 0.22 -11.89 4.22
CA SER A 431 -0.23 -10.57 4.67
C SER A 431 -1.47 -10.57 5.57
N LEU A 432 -2.27 -11.63 5.58
CA LEU A 432 -3.50 -11.70 6.39
C LEU A 432 -3.32 -12.42 7.74
N TRP A 433 -2.25 -13.23 7.88
CA TRP A 433 -2.10 -14.15 9.02
C TRP A 433 -0.90 -13.82 9.93
N ASN A 434 0.00 -12.96 9.51
CA ASN A 434 1.06 -12.32 10.29
C ASN A 434 0.64 -10.88 10.60
#